data_32cace652054c160e9fa24bd5bfaab9f
#
_entry.id   32cace652054c160e9fa24bd5bfaab9f
#
_cell.length_a   1.000
_cell.length_b   1.000
_cell.length_c   1.000
_cell.angle_alpha   90.00
_cell.angle_beta   90.00
_cell.angle_gamma   90.00
#
_symmetry.space_group_name_H-M   'P 1'
#
loop_
_entity.id
_entity.type
_entity.pdbx_description
1 polymer ?
#
loop_
_entity_poly.entity_id
_entity_poly.type
_entity_poly.pdbx_seq_one_letter_code
_entity_poly.pdbx_strand_id
1 'polypeptide(L)'
;MAFQVSPGVLVQEKDLTRIIPAVSTSIGAVAIQATQGPLDEITSISSEQELVTTFGKPNSTTFEGFFTAANFLAYSNSLRVVRVQNSSVSNATESGSTFVIKNTTDYLNNYADGSASVGLWAARTAGAFGNSIQVSSCPSATAYEELNKTTVADASMAVGDTVVSVTSGTGISAGDIVNFGDQYEYRVVSVSTNDLNIVRKEEPQHFGTSDSSGLHEVPTNGAAVRRRWKYYDLFDKAPGTSPAAAAKGGSNDELHIAVIDEDGAISGTKGDVLETYDALSKGSDAKTPQGDVNYYPDVIYNKSNFIYWMDHNSSGTNWGNALSGTTFTDVTAVSNVSLSNGSDGTAATTGQKLTAYQKFQDAETVDVSLIMAGDGDATHIDNLITIAENRKDAVVFASPERSDVVNVADDNAAKDNVIAFFNTIR
;
A
#
# COMPACT_ATOMS: atom_id res chain seq x y z
N MET A 1 46.94 -40.13 19.57
CA MET A 1 47.84 -38.95 19.70
C MET A 1 49.20 -39.51 20.05
N ALA A 2 50.19 -39.20 19.21
CA ALA A 2 51.59 -39.56 19.50
C ALA A 2 52.08 -38.63 20.61
N PHE A 3 52.54 -39.23 21.72
CA PHE A 3 53.05 -38.46 22.86
C PHE A 3 54.57 -38.26 22.66
N GLN A 4 55.00 -37.01 22.69
CA GLN A 4 56.41 -36.69 22.52
C GLN A 4 57.14 -36.88 23.86
N VAL A 5 58.16 -37.79 23.87
CA VAL A 5 58.84 -38.23 25.10
C VAL A 5 60.16 -37.49 25.33
N SER A 6 60.61 -36.61 24.43
CA SER A 6 61.80 -35.79 24.60
C SER A 6 61.60 -34.39 24.02
N PRO A 7 62.39 -33.37 24.44
CA PRO A 7 62.29 -32.02 23.91
C PRO A 7 62.52 -32.01 22.40
N GLY A 8 61.50 -31.60 21.66
CA GLY A 8 61.49 -31.48 20.21
C GLY A 8 60.38 -30.56 19.74
N VAL A 9 60.43 -30.10 18.49
CA VAL A 9 59.42 -29.27 17.88
C VAL A 9 58.44 -30.21 17.14
N LEU A 10 57.20 -30.26 17.60
CA LEU A 10 56.13 -30.93 16.89
C LEU A 10 55.58 -29.98 15.80
N VAL A 11 55.95 -30.20 14.55
CA VAL A 11 55.35 -29.50 13.41
C VAL A 11 54.10 -30.27 13.00
N GLN A 12 52.93 -29.64 13.18
CA GLN A 12 51.66 -30.15 12.67
C GLN A 12 51.27 -29.31 11.47
N GLU A 13 51.33 -29.87 10.28
CA GLU A 13 50.81 -29.26 9.08
C GLU A 13 49.27 -29.35 9.14
N LYS A 14 48.59 -28.20 9.25
CA LYS A 14 47.15 -28.13 9.20
C LYS A 14 46.79 -27.64 7.80
N ASP A 15 46.38 -28.57 6.95
CA ASP A 15 45.86 -28.21 5.63
C ASP A 15 44.54 -27.45 5.78
N LEU A 16 44.62 -26.14 5.61
CA LEU A 16 43.47 -25.23 5.64
C LEU A 16 42.80 -25.11 4.26
N THR A 17 43.31 -25.78 3.23
CA THR A 17 42.76 -25.73 1.87
C THR A 17 41.49 -26.56 1.70
N ARG A 18 41.07 -27.35 2.71
CA ARG A 18 39.83 -28.14 2.70
C ARG A 18 38.65 -27.53 3.49
N ILE A 19 38.76 -26.32 3.92
CA ILE A 19 37.56 -25.58 4.32
C ILE A 19 36.99 -24.97 3.03
N ILE A 20 36.31 -25.79 2.24
CA ILE A 20 35.33 -25.27 1.32
C ILE A 20 34.29 -24.64 2.24
N PRO A 21 34.12 -23.31 2.25
CA PRO A 21 32.95 -22.72 2.92
C PRO A 21 31.75 -23.48 2.33
N ALA A 22 30.92 -24.05 3.17
CA ALA A 22 29.62 -24.54 2.72
C ALA A 22 28.83 -23.30 2.27
N VAL A 23 29.09 -22.86 1.04
CA VAL A 23 28.28 -21.88 0.36
C VAL A 23 26.91 -22.54 0.25
N SER A 24 25.90 -21.94 0.87
CA SER A 24 24.52 -22.41 0.73
C SER A 24 24.18 -22.35 -0.77
N THR A 25 24.25 -23.48 -1.45
CA THR A 25 23.88 -23.62 -2.87
C THR A 25 22.39 -23.56 -3.11
N SER A 26 21.62 -23.07 -2.15
CA SER A 26 20.16 -23.08 -2.15
C SER A 26 19.52 -21.71 -2.23
N ILE A 27 20.27 -20.65 -2.56
CA ILE A 27 19.72 -19.31 -2.74
C ILE A 27 19.25 -19.15 -4.18
N GLY A 28 17.93 -19.05 -4.36
CA GLY A 28 17.31 -18.85 -5.65
C GLY A 28 17.11 -17.37 -6.00
N ALA A 29 17.07 -17.07 -7.30
CA ALA A 29 16.71 -15.78 -7.84
C ALA A 29 15.67 -15.92 -8.95
N VAL A 30 14.69 -15.05 -8.95
CA VAL A 30 13.66 -14.96 -9.99
C VAL A 30 13.16 -13.53 -10.14
N ALA A 31 12.92 -13.10 -11.38
CA ALA A 31 12.15 -11.89 -11.62
C ALA A 31 10.72 -12.26 -12.05
N ILE A 32 9.75 -11.63 -11.41
CA ILE A 32 8.33 -11.93 -11.60
C ILE A 32 7.52 -10.69 -11.96
N GLN A 33 6.45 -10.87 -12.71
CA GLN A 33 5.35 -9.91 -12.73
C GLN A 33 4.46 -10.12 -11.51
N ALA A 34 3.98 -9.04 -10.94
CA ALA A 34 3.14 -9.08 -9.75
C ALA A 34 2.18 -7.89 -9.70
N THR A 35 1.10 -8.01 -8.94
CA THR A 35 0.06 -6.97 -8.80
C THR A 35 0.40 -5.92 -7.75
N GLN A 36 1.34 -6.21 -6.86
CA GLN A 36 1.79 -5.30 -5.79
C GLN A 36 3.26 -5.57 -5.44
N GLY A 37 3.79 -4.84 -4.46
CA GLY A 37 5.18 -4.96 -4.00
C GLY A 37 6.14 -4.00 -4.70
N PRO A 38 7.38 -3.90 -4.20
CA PRO A 38 8.39 -2.97 -4.73
C PRO A 38 8.81 -3.37 -6.15
N LEU A 39 9.00 -2.37 -7.00
CA LEU A 39 9.53 -2.53 -8.36
C LEU A 39 11.05 -2.37 -8.34
N ASP A 40 11.74 -3.09 -9.22
CA ASP A 40 13.18 -2.95 -9.45
C ASP A 40 14.05 -3.10 -8.18
N GLU A 41 13.57 -3.77 -7.16
CA GLU A 41 14.27 -3.99 -5.89
C GLU A 41 14.35 -5.47 -5.58
N ILE A 42 15.50 -5.93 -5.06
CA ILE A 42 15.67 -7.32 -4.61
C ILE A 42 15.00 -7.49 -3.26
N THR A 43 13.95 -8.30 -3.23
CA THR A 43 13.23 -8.66 -2.01
C THR A 43 13.54 -10.10 -1.61
N SER A 44 13.89 -10.32 -0.35
CA SER A 44 14.14 -11.66 0.18
C SER A 44 12.82 -12.28 0.63
N ILE A 45 12.52 -13.47 0.14
CA ILE A 45 11.29 -14.21 0.45
C ILE A 45 11.64 -15.58 0.99
N SER A 46 11.01 -15.96 2.10
CA SER A 46 11.29 -17.21 2.82
C SER A 46 10.15 -18.24 2.75
N SER A 47 8.96 -17.82 2.32
CA SER A 47 7.77 -18.68 2.25
C SER A 47 6.79 -18.23 1.17
N GLU A 48 5.91 -19.13 0.72
CA GLU A 48 4.82 -18.79 -0.19
C GLU A 48 3.86 -17.78 0.43
N GLN A 49 3.60 -17.86 1.73
CA GLN A 49 2.76 -16.88 2.45
C GLN A 49 3.34 -15.47 2.35
N GLU A 50 4.64 -15.32 2.53
CA GLU A 50 5.34 -14.05 2.40
C GLU A 50 5.35 -13.56 0.94
N LEU A 51 5.49 -14.47 -0.03
CA LEU A 51 5.38 -14.16 -1.46
C LEU A 51 4.01 -13.54 -1.79
N VAL A 52 2.91 -14.16 -1.31
CA VAL A 52 1.55 -13.67 -1.49
C VAL A 52 1.35 -12.31 -0.79
N THR A 53 1.84 -12.16 0.43
CA THR A 53 1.68 -10.91 1.19
C THR A 53 2.42 -9.76 0.52
N THR A 54 3.62 -10.02 -0.02
CA THR A 54 4.48 -8.98 -0.62
C THR A 54 4.07 -8.66 -2.05
N PHE A 55 3.80 -9.67 -2.88
CA PHE A 55 3.60 -9.50 -4.32
C PHE A 55 2.18 -9.73 -4.81
N GLY A 56 1.27 -10.13 -3.93
CA GLY A 56 -0.12 -10.39 -4.22
C GLY A 56 -0.37 -11.81 -4.72
N LYS A 57 -1.65 -12.12 -4.92
CA LYS A 57 -2.09 -13.41 -5.47
C LYS A 57 -1.83 -13.47 -6.98
N PRO A 58 -1.52 -14.65 -7.53
CA PRO A 58 -1.35 -14.80 -8.97
C PRO A 58 -2.67 -14.59 -9.73
N ASN A 59 -2.57 -14.05 -10.92
CA ASN A 59 -3.67 -13.92 -11.88
C ASN A 59 -3.28 -14.53 -13.24
N SER A 60 -4.10 -14.35 -14.25
CA SER A 60 -3.88 -14.92 -15.59
C SER A 60 -2.61 -14.45 -16.31
N THR A 61 -2.00 -13.34 -15.88
CA THR A 61 -0.78 -12.77 -16.46
C THR A 61 0.46 -12.93 -15.60
N THR A 62 0.29 -13.23 -14.30
CA THR A 62 1.40 -13.28 -13.33
C THR A 62 1.70 -14.69 -12.83
N PHE A 63 0.83 -15.68 -13.16
CA PHE A 63 0.87 -17.01 -12.55
C PHE A 63 2.15 -17.80 -12.85
N GLU A 64 2.74 -17.68 -14.02
CA GLU A 64 3.94 -18.47 -14.41
C GLU A 64 5.13 -18.08 -13.53
N GLY A 65 5.41 -16.78 -13.40
CA GLY A 65 6.47 -16.30 -12.51
C GLY A 65 6.17 -16.59 -11.04
N PHE A 66 4.91 -16.39 -10.62
CA PHE A 66 4.50 -16.67 -9.25
C PHE A 66 4.71 -18.14 -8.87
N PHE A 67 4.22 -19.09 -9.69
CA PHE A 67 4.39 -20.52 -9.39
C PHE A 67 5.82 -20.99 -9.55
N THR A 68 6.64 -20.35 -10.38
CA THR A 68 8.09 -20.59 -10.40
C THR A 68 8.71 -20.29 -9.04
N ALA A 69 8.38 -19.13 -8.46
CA ALA A 69 8.83 -18.75 -7.13
C ALA A 69 8.27 -19.66 -6.03
N ALA A 70 6.95 -19.93 -6.04
CA ALA A 70 6.29 -20.77 -5.06
C ALA A 70 6.80 -22.21 -5.04
N ASN A 71 7.01 -22.80 -6.21
CA ASN A 71 7.59 -24.14 -6.33
C ASN A 71 9.01 -24.21 -5.76
N PHE A 72 9.82 -23.18 -5.95
CA PHE A 72 11.16 -23.12 -5.32
C PHE A 72 11.05 -23.03 -3.80
N LEU A 73 10.13 -22.21 -3.28
CA LEU A 73 9.91 -22.04 -1.85
C LEU A 73 9.36 -23.29 -1.15
N ALA A 74 8.80 -24.25 -1.89
CA ALA A 74 8.43 -25.56 -1.34
C ALA A 74 9.66 -26.38 -0.89
N TYR A 75 10.85 -26.09 -1.40
CA TYR A 75 12.09 -26.83 -1.12
C TYR A 75 13.19 -25.99 -0.47
N SER A 76 13.08 -24.64 -0.50
CA SER A 76 14.05 -23.70 0.07
C SER A 76 13.34 -22.51 0.70
N ASN A 77 13.95 -21.93 1.71
CA ASN A 77 13.48 -20.70 2.39
C ASN A 77 14.31 -19.46 2.05
N SER A 78 15.08 -19.49 0.97
CA SER A 78 15.96 -18.39 0.58
C SER A 78 15.80 -18.07 -0.90
N LEU A 79 14.84 -17.19 -1.21
CA LEU A 79 14.55 -16.73 -2.56
C LEU A 79 14.76 -15.21 -2.66
N ARG A 80 15.48 -14.78 -3.68
CA ARG A 80 15.60 -13.38 -4.08
C ARG A 80 14.62 -13.11 -5.21
N VAL A 81 13.67 -12.22 -4.99
CA VAL A 81 12.64 -11.88 -5.96
C VAL A 81 12.79 -10.42 -6.37
N VAL A 82 12.69 -10.16 -7.67
CA VAL A 82 12.57 -8.80 -8.22
C VAL A 82 11.25 -8.70 -8.97
N ARG A 83 10.43 -7.70 -8.62
CA ARG A 83 9.26 -7.37 -9.41
C ARG A 83 9.66 -6.58 -10.65
N VAL A 84 9.29 -7.10 -11.81
CA VAL A 84 9.57 -6.46 -13.11
C VAL A 84 8.77 -5.17 -13.25
N GLN A 85 9.43 -4.06 -13.56
CA GLN A 85 8.76 -2.84 -13.98
C GLN A 85 8.33 -2.99 -15.45
N ASN A 86 7.05 -3.22 -15.68
CA ASN A 86 6.49 -3.29 -17.04
C ASN A 86 6.01 -1.91 -17.53
N SER A 87 5.61 -1.84 -18.79
CA SER A 87 5.01 -0.62 -19.34
C SER A 87 3.64 -0.36 -18.73
N SER A 88 3.32 0.89 -18.48
CA SER A 88 2.02 1.34 -17.95
C SER A 88 1.70 0.89 -16.51
N VAL A 89 2.67 0.33 -15.77
CA VAL A 89 2.51 0.18 -14.32
C VAL A 89 2.45 1.56 -13.66
N SER A 90 1.51 1.76 -12.73
CA SER A 90 1.36 3.04 -12.02
C SER A 90 0.84 2.84 -10.60
N ASN A 91 1.21 3.76 -9.70
CA ASN A 91 0.60 3.86 -8.37
C ASN A 91 -0.75 4.59 -8.50
N ALA A 92 -1.73 4.19 -7.73
CA ALA A 92 -2.94 4.98 -7.56
C ALA A 92 -2.61 6.27 -6.79
N THR A 93 -3.15 7.40 -7.24
CA THR A 93 -2.93 8.72 -6.65
C THR A 93 -4.25 9.45 -6.47
N GLU A 94 -4.27 10.47 -5.63
CA GLU A 94 -5.43 11.34 -5.45
C GLU A 94 -5.82 12.06 -6.74
N SER A 95 -4.85 12.59 -7.48
CA SER A 95 -5.12 13.28 -8.75
C SER A 95 -5.54 12.37 -9.89
N GLY A 96 -5.38 11.03 -9.74
CA GLY A 96 -5.57 10.07 -10.81
C GLY A 96 -4.58 10.21 -11.95
N SER A 97 -3.42 10.81 -11.71
CA SER A 97 -2.36 10.94 -12.71
C SER A 97 -1.59 9.63 -12.87
N THR A 98 -1.06 9.36 -14.07
CA THR A 98 -0.11 8.27 -14.27
C THR A 98 1.19 8.60 -13.56
N PHE A 99 1.51 7.85 -12.51
CA PHE A 99 2.64 8.12 -11.63
C PHE A 99 3.25 6.83 -11.13
N VAL A 100 4.57 6.77 -11.01
CA VAL A 100 5.28 5.56 -10.56
C VAL A 100 6.23 5.90 -9.43
N ILE A 101 6.01 5.28 -8.29
CA ILE A 101 6.97 5.15 -7.19
C ILE A 101 7.43 3.71 -7.20
N LYS A 102 8.70 3.47 -7.53
CA LYS A 102 9.20 2.10 -7.71
C LYS A 102 9.30 1.35 -6.37
N ASN A 103 9.90 2.00 -5.40
CA ASN A 103 10.18 1.45 -4.08
C ASN A 103 10.43 2.57 -3.06
N THR A 104 10.73 2.19 -1.83
CA THR A 104 10.99 3.12 -0.73
C THR A 104 12.18 4.06 -1.00
N THR A 105 13.23 3.56 -1.64
CA THR A 105 14.40 4.39 -1.99
C THR A 105 14.06 5.44 -3.03
N ASP A 106 13.27 5.08 -4.04
CA ASP A 106 12.78 6.00 -5.06
C ASP A 106 11.89 7.09 -4.44
N TYR A 107 10.99 6.71 -3.51
CA TYR A 107 10.17 7.67 -2.77
C TYR A 107 11.02 8.67 -1.99
N LEU A 108 11.99 8.19 -1.20
CA LEU A 108 12.84 9.08 -0.38
C LEU A 108 13.68 10.03 -1.20
N ASN A 109 14.18 9.59 -2.35
CA ASN A 109 15.07 10.40 -3.16
C ASN A 109 14.34 11.44 -4.01
N ASN A 110 13.07 11.19 -4.36
CA ASN A 110 12.41 11.98 -5.40
C ASN A 110 11.08 12.61 -4.97
N TYR A 111 10.43 12.15 -3.88
CA TYR A 111 9.05 12.54 -3.60
C TYR A 111 8.75 12.85 -2.13
N ALA A 112 9.65 12.52 -1.21
CA ALA A 112 9.44 12.72 0.22
C ALA A 112 9.44 14.20 0.66
N ASP A 113 9.74 15.11 -0.24
CA ASP A 113 9.68 16.57 -0.02
C ASP A 113 8.31 17.20 -0.30
N GLY A 114 7.33 16.40 -0.77
CA GLY A 114 5.99 16.88 -1.07
C GLY A 114 5.86 17.65 -2.37
N SER A 115 6.77 17.46 -3.34
CA SER A 115 6.81 18.24 -4.59
C SER A 115 6.12 17.58 -5.79
N ALA A 116 5.52 16.40 -5.62
CA ALA A 116 5.11 15.54 -6.72
C ALA A 116 3.84 15.97 -7.48
N SER A 117 3.05 16.93 -7.00
CA SER A 117 1.84 17.44 -7.65
C SER A 117 0.80 16.37 -8.04
N VAL A 118 0.70 15.29 -7.25
CA VAL A 118 -0.24 14.18 -7.48
C VAL A 118 -1.35 14.12 -6.43
N GLY A 119 -1.52 15.18 -5.65
CA GLY A 119 -2.42 15.28 -4.50
C GLY A 119 -1.71 14.95 -3.19
N LEU A 120 -2.48 14.75 -2.12
CA LEU A 120 -1.95 14.54 -0.76
C LEU A 120 -1.38 13.14 -0.56
N TRP A 121 -1.92 12.15 -1.30
CA TRP A 121 -1.68 10.73 -1.07
C TRP A 121 -1.44 9.96 -2.35
N ALA A 122 -0.58 8.96 -2.27
CA ALA A 122 -0.39 7.93 -3.28
C ALA A 122 -0.37 6.54 -2.64
N ALA A 123 -0.81 5.52 -3.37
CA ALA A 123 -0.65 4.14 -2.93
C ALA A 123 0.82 3.77 -2.81
N ARG A 124 1.20 3.02 -1.77
CA ARG A 124 2.60 2.66 -1.49
C ARG A 124 3.19 1.75 -2.55
N THR A 125 2.37 0.92 -3.17
CA THR A 125 2.81 0.02 -4.25
C THR A 125 2.10 0.34 -5.55
N ALA A 126 2.81 0.25 -6.67
CA ALA A 126 2.21 0.36 -7.98
C ALA A 126 1.33 -0.86 -8.28
N GLY A 127 0.16 -0.62 -8.87
CA GLY A 127 -0.80 -1.67 -9.21
C GLY A 127 -2.25 -1.21 -9.07
N ALA A 128 -3.16 -1.95 -9.69
CA ALA A 128 -4.61 -1.71 -9.62
C ALA A 128 -5.17 -1.82 -8.18
N PHE A 129 -4.49 -2.57 -7.33
CA PHE A 129 -4.75 -2.71 -5.90
C PHE A 129 -4.95 -1.35 -5.19
N GLY A 130 -4.13 -0.34 -5.53
CA GLY A 130 -4.22 0.98 -4.94
C GLY A 130 -5.54 1.73 -5.20
N ASN A 131 -6.30 1.35 -6.22
CA ASN A 131 -7.58 2.00 -6.56
C ASN A 131 -8.69 1.73 -5.55
N SER A 132 -8.52 0.74 -4.68
CA SER A 132 -9.46 0.44 -3.59
C SER A 132 -9.17 1.23 -2.31
N ILE A 133 -8.12 2.04 -2.30
CA ILE A 133 -7.70 2.78 -1.11
C ILE A 133 -8.40 4.14 -1.09
N GLN A 134 -9.09 4.42 0.01
CA GLN A 134 -9.55 5.76 0.36
C GLN A 134 -8.81 6.23 1.61
N VAL A 135 -8.34 7.47 1.59
CA VAL A 135 -7.72 8.12 2.74
C VAL A 135 -8.67 9.19 3.27
N SER A 136 -9.09 9.05 4.51
CA SER A 136 -9.92 10.04 5.20
C SER A 136 -9.09 10.73 6.28
N SER A 137 -8.91 12.04 6.16
CA SER A 137 -8.18 12.84 7.15
C SER A 137 -9.08 13.89 7.80
N CYS A 138 -9.02 13.92 9.13
CA CYS A 138 -9.72 14.87 9.98
C CYS A 138 -8.69 15.87 10.56
N PRO A 139 -8.57 17.07 9.98
CA PRO A 139 -7.48 17.99 10.27
C PRO A 139 -7.70 18.87 11.51
N SER A 140 -8.87 18.84 12.12
CA SER A 140 -9.18 19.75 13.24
C SER A 140 -10.37 19.27 14.08
N ALA A 141 -10.55 19.89 15.26
CA ALA A 141 -11.72 19.65 16.10
C ALA A 141 -13.03 20.01 15.39
N THR A 142 -13.03 21.09 14.60
CA THR A 142 -14.22 21.51 13.83
C THR A 142 -14.53 20.52 12.71
N ALA A 143 -13.51 19.96 12.05
CA ALA A 143 -13.68 18.90 11.05
C ALA A 143 -14.21 17.60 11.70
N TYR A 144 -13.82 17.33 12.94
CA TYR A 144 -14.27 16.16 13.69
C TYR A 144 -15.74 16.28 14.12
N GLU A 145 -16.14 17.42 14.71
CA GLU A 145 -17.49 17.69 15.18
C GLU A 145 -17.87 19.17 15.08
N GLU A 146 -19.02 19.45 14.50
CA GLU A 146 -19.67 20.77 14.51
C GLU A 146 -21.04 20.66 15.15
N LEU A 147 -21.21 21.31 16.31
CA LEU A 147 -22.46 21.25 17.10
C LEU A 147 -23.64 21.94 16.41
N ASN A 148 -23.36 22.98 15.63
CA ASN A 148 -24.36 23.82 14.96
C ASN A 148 -24.00 23.98 13.48
N LYS A 149 -23.88 22.86 12.75
CA LYS A 149 -23.49 22.85 11.33
C LYS A 149 -24.51 23.59 10.46
N THR A 150 -25.76 23.34 10.72
CA THR A 150 -26.93 23.93 10.03
C THR A 150 -28.17 23.82 10.92
N THR A 151 -29.32 24.13 10.40
CA THR A 151 -30.61 23.94 11.10
C THR A 151 -31.57 23.16 10.21
N VAL A 152 -32.49 22.44 10.84
CA VAL A 152 -33.61 21.77 10.16
C VAL A 152 -34.51 22.82 9.51
N ALA A 153 -34.86 22.65 8.24
CA ALA A 153 -35.65 23.59 7.44
C ALA A 153 -37.03 23.05 7.02
N ASP A 154 -37.37 21.83 7.41
CA ASP A 154 -38.64 21.19 7.06
C ASP A 154 -39.59 21.16 8.27
N ALA A 155 -40.82 21.55 8.03
CA ALA A 155 -41.90 21.51 9.04
C ALA A 155 -42.90 20.36 8.81
N SER A 156 -42.71 19.56 7.74
CA SER A 156 -43.67 18.54 7.28
C SER A 156 -43.21 17.12 7.48
N MET A 157 -42.11 16.90 8.21
CA MET A 157 -41.49 15.59 8.42
C MET A 157 -42.35 14.67 9.29
N ALA A 158 -42.20 13.38 9.06
CA ALA A 158 -42.81 12.29 9.84
C ALA A 158 -41.74 11.31 10.33
N VAL A 159 -42.06 10.53 11.37
CA VAL A 159 -41.26 9.40 11.80
C VAL A 159 -41.14 8.42 10.63
N GLY A 160 -39.91 7.96 10.36
CA GLY A 160 -39.61 7.07 9.25
C GLY A 160 -39.17 7.78 7.97
N ASP A 161 -39.27 9.11 7.88
CA ASP A 161 -38.78 9.86 6.72
C ASP A 161 -37.25 9.66 6.58
N THR A 162 -36.82 9.41 5.35
CA THR A 162 -35.39 9.18 5.00
C THR A 162 -34.73 10.42 4.40
N VAL A 163 -35.51 11.51 4.22
CA VAL A 163 -35.03 12.80 3.70
C VAL A 163 -35.32 13.87 4.74
N VAL A 164 -34.30 14.63 5.09
CA VAL A 164 -34.40 15.78 6.00
C VAL A 164 -33.87 17.01 5.29
N SER A 165 -34.72 18.01 5.07
CA SER A 165 -34.28 19.27 4.51
C SER A 165 -33.68 20.16 5.61
N VAL A 166 -32.51 20.75 5.29
CA VAL A 166 -31.77 21.65 6.18
C VAL A 166 -31.58 23.02 5.52
N THR A 167 -31.28 24.04 6.30
CA THR A 167 -31.06 25.40 5.79
C THR A 167 -29.87 25.46 4.83
N SER A 168 -28.81 24.65 5.08
CA SER A 168 -27.66 24.50 4.19
C SER A 168 -27.08 23.13 4.32
N GLY A 169 -26.93 22.40 3.21
CA GLY A 169 -26.21 21.13 3.11
C GLY A 169 -24.70 21.30 2.88
N THR A 170 -24.20 22.54 2.75
CA THR A 170 -22.79 22.82 2.47
C THR A 170 -21.88 22.29 3.57
N GLY A 171 -20.87 21.50 3.19
CA GLY A 171 -19.89 20.91 4.12
C GLY A 171 -20.46 19.73 4.93
N ILE A 172 -21.57 19.15 4.49
CA ILE A 172 -22.06 17.83 4.92
C ILE A 172 -21.83 16.88 3.74
N SER A 173 -21.29 15.71 4.00
CA SER A 173 -20.93 14.72 2.98
C SER A 173 -21.55 13.36 3.26
N ALA A 174 -21.63 12.53 2.21
CA ALA A 174 -22.02 11.13 2.39
C ALA A 174 -21.07 10.42 3.37
N GLY A 175 -21.68 9.71 4.32
CA GLY A 175 -20.97 9.04 5.40
C GLY A 175 -20.91 9.84 6.71
N ASP A 176 -21.03 11.17 6.68
CA ASP A 176 -21.08 11.96 7.92
C ASP A 176 -22.22 11.49 8.83
N ILE A 177 -22.00 11.64 10.14
CA ILE A 177 -23.00 11.34 11.16
C ILE A 177 -23.63 12.65 11.58
N VAL A 178 -24.98 12.70 11.53
CA VAL A 178 -25.76 13.87 11.93
C VAL A 178 -26.71 13.53 13.07
N ASN A 179 -27.02 14.54 13.87
CA ASN A 179 -28.04 14.49 14.92
C ASN A 179 -28.87 15.75 14.83
N PHE A 180 -30.18 15.61 14.95
CA PHE A 180 -31.16 16.70 14.78
C PHE A 180 -31.69 17.29 16.10
N GLY A 181 -30.93 17.10 17.19
CA GLY A 181 -31.31 17.57 18.52
C GLY A 181 -32.08 16.52 19.36
N ASP A 182 -32.28 15.34 18.81
CA ASP A 182 -32.80 14.15 19.49
C ASP A 182 -31.67 13.31 20.11
N GLN A 183 -32.03 12.15 20.67
CA GLN A 183 -31.02 11.20 21.23
C GLN A 183 -30.42 10.25 20.19
N TYR A 184 -30.82 10.36 18.92
CA TYR A 184 -30.44 9.42 17.86
C TYR A 184 -29.42 10.02 16.91
N GLU A 185 -28.60 9.16 16.32
CA GLU A 185 -27.64 9.52 15.28
C GLU A 185 -28.03 8.88 13.95
N TYR A 186 -27.80 9.63 12.89
CA TYR A 186 -28.11 9.22 11.53
C TYR A 186 -26.87 9.35 10.66
N ARG A 187 -26.66 8.40 9.78
CA ARG A 187 -25.63 8.47 8.76
C ARG A 187 -26.21 9.08 7.49
N VAL A 188 -25.54 10.07 6.96
CA VAL A 188 -25.88 10.68 5.67
C VAL A 188 -25.51 9.72 4.55
N VAL A 189 -26.45 9.33 3.73
CA VAL A 189 -26.25 8.48 2.54
C VAL A 189 -25.87 9.33 1.33
N SER A 190 -26.56 10.44 1.16
CA SER A 190 -26.29 11.41 0.10
C SER A 190 -26.83 12.80 0.49
N VAL A 191 -26.28 13.83 -0.14
CA VAL A 191 -26.72 15.21 0.00
C VAL A 191 -27.14 15.73 -1.36
N SER A 192 -28.35 16.26 -1.47
CA SER A 192 -28.87 16.91 -2.68
C SER A 192 -29.23 18.35 -2.34
N THR A 193 -28.33 19.29 -2.63
CA THR A 193 -28.43 20.70 -2.25
C THR A 193 -28.58 20.86 -0.73
N ASN A 194 -29.81 20.89 -0.23
CA ASN A 194 -30.11 21.02 1.19
C ASN A 194 -30.88 19.82 1.76
N ASP A 195 -31.09 18.78 0.97
CA ASP A 195 -31.79 17.58 1.40
C ASP A 195 -30.75 16.49 1.76
N LEU A 196 -30.78 16.07 3.01
CA LEU A 196 -29.98 14.99 3.54
C LEU A 196 -30.75 13.68 3.43
N ASN A 197 -30.31 12.77 2.63
CA ASN A 197 -30.80 11.39 2.66
C ASN A 197 -30.08 10.67 3.79
N ILE A 198 -30.83 10.11 4.74
CA ILE A 198 -30.31 9.56 5.98
C ILE A 198 -30.76 8.12 6.21
N VAL A 199 -29.92 7.38 6.95
CA VAL A 199 -30.27 6.10 7.58
C VAL A 199 -29.87 6.14 9.05
N ARG A 200 -30.53 5.35 9.89
CA ARG A 200 -30.15 5.24 11.31
C ARG A 200 -28.75 4.68 11.46
N LYS A 201 -27.92 5.25 12.32
CA LYS A 201 -26.54 4.78 12.55
C LYS A 201 -26.52 3.41 13.24
N GLU A 202 -27.42 3.17 14.16
CA GLU A 202 -27.45 1.99 15.05
C GLU A 202 -27.96 0.72 14.36
N GLU A 203 -28.60 0.85 13.20
CA GLU A 203 -29.08 -0.30 12.46
C GLU A 203 -27.97 -0.78 11.52
N PRO A 204 -27.54 -2.06 11.62
CA PRO A 204 -26.68 -2.64 10.61
C PRO A 204 -27.37 -2.48 9.27
N GLN A 205 -26.61 -2.19 8.21
CA GLN A 205 -27.15 -2.08 6.86
C GLN A 205 -27.92 -3.36 6.53
N HIS A 206 -29.24 -3.31 6.60
CA HIS A 206 -30.08 -4.39 6.12
C HIS A 206 -30.00 -4.38 4.59
N PHE A 207 -29.26 -5.31 4.06
CA PHE A 207 -29.24 -5.56 2.63
C PHE A 207 -30.68 -5.92 2.19
N GLY A 208 -31.33 -5.01 1.52
CA GLY A 208 -32.50 -5.30 0.69
C GLY A 208 -33.89 -5.10 1.30
N THR A 209 -34.07 -4.39 2.39
CA THR A 209 -35.41 -4.00 2.85
C THR A 209 -35.57 -2.49 2.88
N SER A 210 -36.69 -2.03 2.33
CA SER A 210 -37.12 -0.64 2.26
C SER A 210 -37.63 -0.10 3.59
N ASP A 211 -37.30 -0.73 4.71
CA ASP A 211 -38.00 -0.51 5.97
C ASP A 211 -37.28 0.46 6.90
N SER A 212 -38.02 1.50 7.24
CA SER A 212 -37.96 2.30 8.47
C SER A 212 -36.58 2.80 8.94
N SER A 213 -35.63 2.96 8.02
CA SER A 213 -34.28 3.44 8.35
C SER A 213 -34.19 4.97 8.53
N GLY A 214 -35.32 5.68 8.47
CA GLY A 214 -35.39 7.11 8.59
C GLY A 214 -35.55 7.61 10.04
N LEU A 215 -36.05 8.82 10.20
CA LEU A 215 -36.18 9.51 11.48
C LEU A 215 -36.84 8.62 12.55
N HIS A 216 -36.24 8.56 13.74
CA HIS A 216 -36.86 7.98 14.94
C HIS A 216 -37.90 8.91 15.57
N GLU A 217 -37.60 10.20 15.56
CA GLU A 217 -38.44 11.28 16.06
C GLU A 217 -38.47 12.41 15.03
N VAL A 218 -39.54 13.18 15.03
CA VAL A 218 -39.65 14.35 14.13
C VAL A 218 -38.89 15.52 14.73
N PRO A 219 -37.78 15.96 14.08
CA PRO A 219 -37.03 17.10 14.58
C PRO A 219 -37.90 18.39 14.54
N THR A 220 -37.67 19.28 15.49
CA THR A 220 -38.31 20.60 15.46
C THR A 220 -37.72 21.43 14.32
N ASN A 221 -38.59 22.11 13.54
CA ASN A 221 -38.11 23.05 12.54
C ASN A 221 -37.26 24.15 13.20
N GLY A 222 -36.09 24.43 12.64
CA GLY A 222 -35.09 25.32 13.24
C GLY A 222 -34.16 24.66 14.26
N ALA A 223 -34.34 23.37 14.59
CA ALA A 223 -33.41 22.67 15.47
C ALA A 223 -31.98 22.65 14.87
N ALA A 224 -30.99 22.80 15.73
CA ALA A 224 -29.60 22.73 15.33
C ALA A 224 -29.23 21.31 14.88
N VAL A 225 -28.51 21.20 13.77
CA VAL A 225 -27.98 19.95 13.25
C VAL A 225 -26.51 19.83 13.63
N ARG A 226 -26.17 18.84 14.45
CA ARG A 226 -24.81 18.47 14.78
C ARG A 226 -24.29 17.56 13.68
N ARG A 227 -23.05 17.78 13.21
CA ARG A 227 -22.35 16.91 12.28
C ARG A 227 -21.10 16.36 12.93
N ARG A 228 -20.83 15.09 12.75
CA ARG A 228 -19.58 14.41 13.09
C ARG A 228 -18.95 13.74 11.87
N TRP A 229 -17.64 13.67 11.87
CA TRP A 229 -16.87 12.92 10.87
C TRP A 229 -17.28 11.44 10.88
N LYS A 230 -17.36 10.80 9.69
CA LYS A 230 -17.76 9.40 9.52
C LYS A 230 -17.02 8.42 10.44
N TYR A 231 -15.72 8.67 10.66
CA TYR A 231 -14.84 7.79 11.42
C TYR A 231 -14.51 8.29 12.82
N TYR A 232 -15.33 9.17 13.38
CA TYR A 232 -15.08 9.78 14.69
C TYR A 232 -14.99 8.75 15.83
N ASP A 233 -15.70 7.64 15.75
CA ASP A 233 -15.75 6.56 16.75
C ASP A 233 -14.51 5.65 16.75
N LEU A 234 -13.59 5.81 15.80
CA LEU A 234 -12.29 5.15 15.79
C LEU A 234 -11.23 5.86 16.65
N PHE A 235 -11.56 7.04 17.19
CA PHE A 235 -10.64 7.92 17.90
C PHE A 235 -11.23 8.40 19.22
N ASP A 236 -10.43 8.39 20.28
CA ASP A 236 -10.89 8.69 21.64
C ASP A 236 -11.27 10.17 21.83
N LYS A 237 -10.71 11.08 21.04
CA LYS A 237 -10.93 12.54 21.15
C LYS A 237 -10.82 13.21 19.79
N ALA A 238 -11.33 14.43 19.69
CA ALA A 238 -11.08 15.29 18.54
C ALA A 238 -9.61 15.73 18.47
N PRO A 239 -9.03 15.94 17.26
CA PRO A 239 -7.69 16.48 17.12
C PRO A 239 -7.66 17.95 17.59
N GLY A 240 -6.60 18.33 18.26
CA GLY A 240 -6.48 19.66 18.85
C GLY A 240 -5.04 20.17 18.89
N THR A 241 -4.59 20.52 20.10
CA THR A 241 -3.21 20.95 20.33
C THR A 241 -2.47 19.89 21.13
N SER A 242 -1.40 19.37 20.56
CA SER A 242 -0.57 18.39 21.25
C SER A 242 0.18 19.01 22.44
N PRO A 243 0.53 18.21 23.47
CA PRO A 243 1.38 18.67 24.57
C PRO A 243 2.71 19.26 24.10
N ALA A 244 3.28 18.71 23.02
CA ALA A 244 4.53 19.19 22.43
C ALA A 244 4.38 20.59 21.80
N ALA A 245 3.27 20.84 21.09
CA ALA A 245 2.96 22.15 20.53
C ALA A 245 2.67 23.17 21.64
N ALA A 246 1.83 22.80 22.61
CA ALA A 246 1.49 23.68 23.74
C ALA A 246 2.73 24.11 24.51
N ALA A 247 3.66 23.21 24.81
CA ALA A 247 4.92 23.51 25.49
C ALA A 247 5.82 24.48 24.74
N LYS A 248 5.68 24.58 23.42
CA LYS A 248 6.41 25.48 22.53
C LYS A 248 5.61 26.73 22.13
N GLY A 249 4.44 26.95 22.71
CA GLY A 249 3.53 28.06 22.36
C GLY A 249 2.85 27.94 21.00
N GLY A 250 2.82 26.75 20.43
CA GLY A 250 2.07 26.42 19.23
C GLY A 250 0.64 25.93 19.53
N SER A 251 -0.20 25.79 18.49
CA SER A 251 -1.58 25.32 18.63
C SER A 251 -2.15 24.70 17.36
N ASN A 252 -3.18 23.86 17.50
CA ASN A 252 -3.98 23.24 16.45
C ASN A 252 -3.15 22.33 15.52
N ASP A 253 -2.16 21.66 16.05
CA ASP A 253 -1.23 20.85 15.28
C ASP A 253 -1.73 19.43 15.04
N GLU A 254 -2.68 18.91 15.82
CA GLU A 254 -3.13 17.51 15.68
C GLU A 254 -4.05 17.31 14.47
N LEU A 255 -4.00 16.11 13.90
CA LEU A 255 -4.92 15.57 12.91
C LEU A 255 -5.09 14.05 13.10
N HIS A 256 -6.20 13.49 12.58
CA HIS A 256 -6.42 12.05 12.50
C HIS A 256 -6.45 11.59 11.05
N ILE A 257 -5.98 10.37 10.79
CA ILE A 257 -6.02 9.75 9.47
C ILE A 257 -6.57 8.33 9.60
N ALA A 258 -7.49 7.97 8.71
CA ALA A 258 -7.97 6.61 8.51
C ALA A 258 -7.73 6.20 7.06
N VAL A 259 -7.21 4.99 6.85
CA VAL A 259 -7.02 4.37 5.54
C VAL A 259 -8.04 3.25 5.39
N ILE A 260 -8.81 3.28 4.33
CA ILE A 260 -10.01 2.48 4.12
C ILE A 260 -9.88 1.66 2.83
N ASP A 261 -10.33 0.41 2.87
CA ASP A 261 -10.60 -0.41 1.69
C ASP A 261 -11.97 -0.05 1.12
N GLU A 262 -12.00 0.91 0.18
CA GLU A 262 -13.26 1.49 -0.30
C GLU A 262 -14.12 0.47 -1.03
N ASP A 263 -13.52 -0.42 -1.80
CA ASP A 263 -14.21 -1.41 -2.63
C ASP A 263 -14.23 -2.82 -2.03
N GLY A 264 -13.38 -3.08 -1.04
CA GLY A 264 -13.20 -4.42 -0.46
C GLY A 264 -12.23 -5.31 -1.26
N ALA A 265 -11.40 -4.74 -2.14
CA ALA A 265 -10.45 -5.52 -2.94
C ALA A 265 -9.23 -5.98 -2.13
N ILE A 266 -8.97 -5.36 -0.99
CA ILE A 266 -7.82 -5.62 -0.13
C ILE A 266 -8.19 -6.59 0.99
N SER A 267 -9.17 -6.21 1.81
CA SER A 267 -9.62 -6.98 2.99
C SER A 267 -10.69 -8.03 2.66
N GLY A 268 -11.38 -7.87 1.54
CA GLY A 268 -12.57 -8.65 1.18
C GLY A 268 -13.88 -8.02 1.65
N THR A 269 -13.85 -6.91 2.40
CA THR A 269 -15.02 -6.24 2.93
C THR A 269 -15.01 -4.76 2.54
N LYS A 270 -16.03 -4.34 1.81
CA LYS A 270 -16.19 -2.95 1.38
C LYS A 270 -16.30 -2.00 2.59
N GLY A 271 -15.47 -0.95 2.58
CA GLY A 271 -15.45 0.08 3.63
C GLY A 271 -14.72 -0.32 4.90
N ASP A 272 -14.00 -1.43 4.89
CA ASP A 272 -13.16 -1.87 6.01
C ASP A 272 -12.01 -0.90 6.29
N VAL A 273 -11.69 -0.70 7.56
CA VAL A 273 -10.62 0.21 7.99
C VAL A 273 -9.32 -0.57 8.05
N LEU A 274 -8.37 -0.22 7.18
CA LEU A 274 -7.08 -0.87 7.08
C LEU A 274 -6.08 -0.35 8.13
N GLU A 275 -6.03 0.97 8.31
CA GLU A 275 -5.11 1.63 9.24
C GLU A 275 -5.76 2.87 9.86
N THR A 276 -5.40 3.17 11.11
CA THR A 276 -5.79 4.39 11.81
C THR A 276 -4.57 5.05 12.45
N TYR A 277 -4.54 6.38 12.40
CA TYR A 277 -3.48 7.19 12.98
C TYR A 277 -4.09 8.30 13.83
N ASP A 278 -3.94 8.18 15.14
CA ASP A 278 -4.49 9.10 16.13
C ASP A 278 -3.53 10.23 16.45
N ALA A 279 -4.03 11.45 16.54
CA ALA A 279 -3.35 12.64 17.06
C ALA A 279 -1.93 12.84 16.48
N LEU A 280 -1.76 12.65 15.16
CA LEU A 280 -0.54 13.01 14.46
C LEU A 280 -0.39 14.52 14.41
N SER A 281 0.85 15.01 14.35
CA SER A 281 1.13 16.45 14.31
C SER A 281 1.47 16.93 12.89
N LYS A 282 1.00 18.13 12.56
CA LYS A 282 1.37 18.89 11.37
C LYS A 282 2.75 19.55 11.49
N GLY A 283 3.31 19.59 12.70
CA GLY A 283 4.61 20.23 12.97
C GLY A 283 5.79 19.30 12.72
N SER A 284 6.78 19.75 11.93
CA SER A 284 7.91 18.93 11.50
C SER A 284 8.84 18.47 12.63
N ASP A 285 8.85 19.17 13.76
CA ASP A 285 9.67 18.82 14.94
C ASP A 285 8.85 18.22 16.09
N ALA A 286 7.64 17.75 15.77
CA ALA A 286 6.74 17.16 16.74
C ALA A 286 7.23 15.79 17.24
N LYS A 287 7.05 15.58 18.55
CA LYS A 287 7.36 14.32 19.21
C LYS A 287 6.24 13.88 20.15
N THR A 288 6.09 12.59 20.28
CA THR A 288 5.23 11.99 21.32
C THR A 288 5.82 12.24 22.71
N PRO A 289 5.04 12.06 23.80
CA PRO A 289 5.60 12.13 25.17
C PRO A 289 6.75 11.16 25.43
N GLN A 290 6.85 10.06 24.68
CA GLN A 290 7.92 9.07 24.76
C GLN A 290 9.17 9.48 23.97
N GLY A 291 9.08 10.55 23.15
CA GLY A 291 10.21 11.08 22.37
C GLY A 291 10.26 10.62 20.90
N ASP A 292 9.31 9.78 20.48
CA ASP A 292 9.20 9.32 19.10
C ASP A 292 8.73 10.46 18.17
N VAL A 293 9.08 10.37 16.90
CA VAL A 293 8.58 11.31 15.87
C VAL A 293 7.07 11.22 15.75
N ASN A 294 6.38 12.37 15.77
CA ASN A 294 4.93 12.46 15.60
C ASN A 294 4.53 13.36 14.41
N TYR A 295 5.47 13.77 13.59
CA TYR A 295 5.19 14.46 12.34
C TYR A 295 4.50 13.52 11.36
N TYR A 296 3.31 13.89 10.87
CA TYR A 296 2.44 12.96 10.14
C TYR A 296 3.06 12.37 8.86
N PRO A 297 3.83 13.09 8.02
CA PRO A 297 4.51 12.49 6.87
C PRO A 297 5.49 11.39 7.27
N ASP A 298 6.29 11.63 8.33
CA ASP A 298 7.27 10.65 8.83
C ASP A 298 6.60 9.43 9.44
N VAL A 299 5.50 9.63 10.18
CA VAL A 299 4.75 8.53 10.78
C VAL A 299 4.12 7.66 9.69
N ILE A 300 3.50 8.27 8.67
CA ILE A 300 2.94 7.54 7.53
C ILE A 300 4.03 6.79 6.78
N TYR A 301 5.16 7.43 6.49
CA TYR A 301 6.28 6.77 5.84
C TYR A 301 6.75 5.52 6.59
N ASN A 302 6.88 5.63 7.92
CA ASN A 302 7.44 4.55 8.76
C ASN A 302 6.44 3.44 9.11
N LYS A 303 5.14 3.73 9.16
CA LYS A 303 4.13 2.82 9.71
C LYS A 303 3.10 2.33 8.70
N SER A 304 2.79 3.11 7.65
CA SER A 304 1.77 2.71 6.69
C SER A 304 2.28 1.63 5.75
N ASN A 305 1.47 0.60 5.54
CA ASN A 305 1.69 -0.42 4.51
C ASN A 305 1.00 -0.08 3.19
N PHE A 306 0.12 0.92 3.16
CA PHE A 306 -0.78 1.17 2.05
C PHE A 306 -0.54 2.49 1.32
N ILE A 307 -0.07 3.54 2.03
CA ILE A 307 0.04 4.89 1.46
C ILE A 307 1.40 5.54 1.70
N TYR A 308 1.73 6.48 0.79
CA TYR A 308 2.74 7.51 0.95
C TYR A 308 2.07 8.88 1.06
N TRP A 309 2.64 9.74 1.87
CA TRP A 309 2.37 11.17 1.86
C TRP A 309 3.04 11.82 0.66
N MET A 310 2.33 12.72 -0.05
CA MET A 310 2.83 13.35 -1.28
C MET A 310 2.80 14.87 -1.24
N ASP A 311 1.93 15.48 -0.42
CA ASP A 311 1.84 16.93 -0.25
C ASP A 311 1.04 17.31 1.00
N HIS A 312 1.11 18.55 1.40
CA HIS A 312 0.28 19.15 2.43
C HIS A 312 -1.09 19.57 1.90
N ASN A 313 -2.10 19.56 2.76
CA ASN A 313 -3.42 20.08 2.41
C ASN A 313 -3.32 21.57 2.08
N SER A 314 -3.68 21.94 0.85
CA SER A 314 -3.59 23.32 0.35
C SER A 314 -4.46 24.33 1.11
N SER A 315 -5.48 23.87 1.83
CA SER A 315 -6.30 24.71 2.73
C SER A 315 -5.63 24.95 4.08
N GLY A 316 -4.55 24.21 4.39
CA GLY A 316 -3.79 24.33 5.62
C GLY A 316 -2.62 25.31 5.47
N THR A 317 -2.47 26.26 6.38
CA THR A 317 -1.26 27.07 6.46
C THR A 317 -0.36 26.58 7.57
N ASN A 318 0.95 26.80 7.40
CA ASN A 318 2.00 26.41 8.34
C ASN A 318 2.26 24.89 8.49
N TRP A 319 1.55 24.05 7.76
CA TRP A 319 1.83 22.60 7.79
C TRP A 319 3.28 22.35 7.35
N GLY A 320 4.01 21.51 8.10
CA GLY A 320 5.43 21.28 7.90
C GLY A 320 6.36 22.25 8.62
N ASN A 321 5.85 23.36 9.19
CA ASN A 321 6.67 24.27 10.00
C ASN A 321 6.97 23.66 11.37
N ALA A 322 8.01 24.20 12.03
CA ALA A 322 8.31 23.83 13.43
C ALA A 322 7.20 24.34 14.38
N LEU A 323 6.98 23.64 15.47
CA LEU A 323 5.93 23.91 16.45
C LEU A 323 6.07 25.26 17.18
N SER A 324 7.31 25.77 17.31
CA SER A 324 7.61 26.93 18.17
C SER A 324 6.84 28.18 17.74
N GLY A 325 5.88 28.61 18.57
CA GLY A 325 5.02 29.78 18.32
C GLY A 325 4.12 29.67 17.09
N THR A 326 3.95 28.46 16.53
CA THR A 326 3.20 28.26 15.30
C THR A 326 1.76 27.88 15.59
N THR A 327 0.81 28.67 15.09
CA THR A 327 -0.61 28.29 15.03
C THR A 327 -0.89 27.68 13.66
N PHE A 328 -1.34 26.41 13.64
CA PHE A 328 -1.75 25.75 12.41
C PHE A 328 -3.21 26.10 12.09
N THR A 329 -3.50 26.27 10.80
CA THR A 329 -4.87 26.60 10.39
C THR A 329 -5.86 25.53 10.79
N ASP A 330 -6.97 25.93 11.38
CA ASP A 330 -8.12 25.07 11.67
C ASP A 330 -8.90 24.82 10.35
N VAL A 331 -8.50 23.78 9.64
CA VAL A 331 -9.19 23.34 8.40
C VAL A 331 -10.49 22.66 8.82
N THR A 332 -11.63 23.26 8.51
CA THR A 332 -12.93 22.85 9.03
C THR A 332 -13.59 21.69 8.28
N ALA A 333 -13.03 21.30 7.13
CA ALA A 333 -13.54 20.20 6.32
C ALA A 333 -12.66 18.96 6.45
N VAL A 334 -13.28 17.80 6.56
CA VAL A 334 -12.58 16.51 6.38
C VAL A 334 -12.15 16.36 4.92
N SER A 335 -11.03 15.71 4.69
CA SER A 335 -10.61 15.30 3.35
C SER A 335 -10.85 13.79 3.20
N ASN A 336 -11.74 13.42 2.27
CA ASN A 336 -11.99 12.04 1.89
C ASN A 336 -11.49 11.87 0.45
N VAL A 337 -10.39 11.17 0.28
CA VAL A 337 -9.71 11.03 -1.00
C VAL A 337 -9.69 9.57 -1.42
N SER A 338 -10.33 9.25 -2.53
CA SER A 338 -10.21 7.95 -3.18
C SER A 338 -9.04 7.99 -4.15
N LEU A 339 -8.11 7.05 -4.01
CA LEU A 339 -6.99 6.92 -4.92
C LEU A 339 -7.44 6.26 -6.23
N SER A 340 -6.85 6.64 -7.34
CA SER A 340 -7.26 6.16 -8.66
C SER A 340 -6.11 6.08 -9.66
N ASN A 341 -6.35 5.41 -10.80
CA ASN A 341 -5.40 5.24 -11.90
C ASN A 341 -4.16 4.39 -11.56
N GLY A 342 -4.23 3.59 -10.49
CA GLY A 342 -3.27 2.50 -10.25
C GLY A 342 -3.44 1.42 -11.32
N SER A 343 -2.34 0.89 -11.84
CA SER A 343 -2.34 -0.11 -12.91
C SER A 343 -1.26 -1.15 -12.71
N ASP A 344 -1.60 -2.43 -12.93
CA ASP A 344 -0.65 -3.54 -12.96
C ASP A 344 0.24 -3.52 -14.21
N GLY A 345 -0.09 -2.67 -15.18
CA GLY A 345 0.58 -2.55 -16.45
C GLY A 345 0.28 -3.70 -17.41
N THR A 346 1.10 -3.83 -18.44
CA THR A 346 0.99 -4.86 -19.49
C THR A 346 1.94 -6.02 -19.24
N ALA A 347 1.87 -7.08 -20.06
CA ALA A 347 2.87 -8.15 -20.04
C ALA A 347 4.28 -7.59 -20.23
N ALA A 348 5.24 -8.05 -19.41
CA ALA A 348 6.62 -7.59 -19.47
C ALA A 348 7.31 -8.08 -20.77
N THR A 349 8.01 -7.17 -21.41
CA THR A 349 8.86 -7.50 -22.54
C THR A 349 10.15 -8.19 -22.08
N THR A 350 10.82 -8.94 -22.98
CA THR A 350 12.12 -9.56 -22.73
C THR A 350 13.15 -8.55 -22.20
N GLY A 351 13.16 -7.31 -22.74
CA GLY A 351 14.07 -6.26 -22.26
C GLY A 351 13.78 -5.79 -20.84
N GLN A 352 12.50 -5.72 -20.44
CA GLN A 352 12.10 -5.37 -19.07
C GLN A 352 12.45 -6.49 -18.08
N LYS A 353 12.24 -7.76 -18.47
CA LYS A 353 12.70 -8.92 -17.71
C LYS A 353 14.22 -8.89 -17.53
N LEU A 354 14.98 -8.63 -18.60
CA LEU A 354 16.43 -8.48 -18.53
C LEU A 354 16.85 -7.42 -17.50
N THR A 355 16.24 -6.24 -17.54
CA THR A 355 16.53 -5.17 -16.58
C THR A 355 16.34 -5.63 -15.12
N ALA A 356 15.29 -6.39 -14.85
CA ALA A 356 15.05 -6.93 -13.51
C ALA A 356 16.11 -7.99 -13.11
N TYR A 357 16.46 -8.91 -14.03
CA TYR A 357 17.50 -9.92 -13.76
C TYR A 357 18.91 -9.34 -13.65
N GLN A 358 19.20 -8.20 -14.28
CA GLN A 358 20.47 -7.48 -14.11
C GLN A 358 20.73 -7.04 -12.66
N LYS A 359 19.69 -6.94 -11.83
CA LYS A 359 19.87 -6.71 -10.38
C LYS A 359 20.64 -7.85 -9.69
N PHE A 360 20.61 -9.04 -10.27
CA PHE A 360 21.36 -10.20 -9.78
C PHE A 360 22.76 -10.33 -10.40
N GLN A 361 23.19 -9.40 -11.26
CA GLN A 361 24.42 -9.54 -12.04
C GLN A 361 25.69 -9.43 -11.18
N ASP A 362 25.68 -8.67 -10.11
CA ASP A 362 26.83 -8.44 -9.25
C ASP A 362 26.96 -9.56 -8.21
N ALA A 363 27.97 -10.40 -8.39
CA ALA A 363 28.29 -11.53 -7.50
C ALA A 363 28.91 -11.11 -6.16
N GLU A 364 29.46 -9.87 -6.06
CA GLU A 364 30.09 -9.39 -4.83
C GLU A 364 29.06 -8.89 -3.82
N THR A 365 27.95 -8.31 -4.30
CA THR A 365 26.93 -7.71 -3.44
C THR A 365 25.67 -8.55 -3.31
N VAL A 366 25.40 -9.45 -4.27
CA VAL A 366 24.18 -10.27 -4.31
C VAL A 366 24.52 -11.75 -4.34
N ASP A 367 24.28 -12.43 -3.23
CA ASP A 367 24.49 -13.88 -3.12
C ASP A 367 23.30 -14.64 -3.72
N VAL A 368 23.55 -15.33 -4.86
CA VAL A 368 22.59 -16.14 -5.62
C VAL A 368 23.33 -17.28 -6.28
N SER A 369 22.84 -18.51 -6.15
CA SER A 369 23.42 -19.69 -6.79
C SER A 369 22.53 -20.34 -7.86
N LEU A 370 21.22 -20.09 -7.80
CA LEU A 370 20.22 -20.68 -8.71
C LEU A 370 19.37 -19.57 -9.34
N ILE A 371 19.44 -19.39 -10.64
CA ILE A 371 18.62 -18.40 -11.37
C ILE A 371 17.52 -19.16 -12.11
N MET A 372 16.28 -18.90 -11.77
CA MET A 372 15.12 -19.48 -12.44
C MET A 372 14.61 -18.51 -13.49
N ALA A 373 14.53 -18.96 -14.73
CA ALA A 373 14.14 -18.13 -15.85
C ALA A 373 12.64 -17.70 -15.81
N GLY A 374 11.78 -18.52 -15.20
CA GLY A 374 10.34 -18.30 -15.29
C GLY A 374 9.85 -18.50 -16.74
N ASP A 375 8.90 -17.68 -17.15
CA ASP A 375 8.43 -17.61 -18.53
C ASP A 375 9.37 -16.74 -19.39
N GLY A 376 9.75 -17.19 -20.57
CA GLY A 376 10.57 -16.39 -21.47
C GLY A 376 10.98 -17.11 -22.75
N ASP A 377 11.21 -16.31 -23.78
CA ASP A 377 11.68 -16.75 -25.08
C ASP A 377 13.19 -17.14 -25.05
N ALA A 378 13.69 -17.68 -26.15
CA ALA A 378 15.11 -18.06 -26.27
C ALA A 378 16.06 -16.87 -26.02
N THR A 379 15.67 -15.65 -26.44
CA THR A 379 16.46 -14.42 -26.18
C THR A 379 16.54 -14.12 -24.69
N HIS A 380 15.45 -14.34 -23.95
CA HIS A 380 15.46 -14.21 -22.48
C HIS A 380 16.46 -15.19 -21.84
N ILE A 381 16.43 -16.44 -22.25
CA ILE A 381 17.35 -17.47 -21.72
C ILE A 381 18.81 -17.12 -22.04
N ASP A 382 19.12 -16.68 -23.26
CA ASP A 382 20.47 -16.25 -23.66
C ASP A 382 20.98 -15.06 -22.80
N ASN A 383 20.08 -14.13 -22.46
CA ASN A 383 20.40 -13.04 -21.54
C ASN A 383 20.76 -13.56 -20.13
N LEU A 384 20.03 -14.56 -19.61
CA LEU A 384 20.32 -15.15 -18.31
C LEU A 384 21.62 -15.97 -18.33
N ILE A 385 21.91 -16.68 -19.42
CA ILE A 385 23.18 -17.35 -19.61
C ILE A 385 24.34 -16.35 -19.54
N THR A 386 24.18 -15.16 -20.19
CA THR A 386 25.18 -14.09 -20.10
C THR A 386 25.40 -13.60 -18.67
N ILE A 387 24.34 -13.46 -17.87
CA ILE A 387 24.45 -13.09 -16.45
C ILE A 387 25.22 -14.18 -15.69
N ALA A 388 24.89 -15.46 -15.89
CA ALA A 388 25.56 -16.57 -15.22
C ALA A 388 27.06 -16.71 -15.64
N GLU A 389 27.38 -16.50 -16.92
CA GLU A 389 28.75 -16.47 -17.43
C GLU A 389 29.59 -15.36 -16.80
N ASN A 390 29.01 -14.19 -16.57
CA ASN A 390 29.67 -13.08 -15.92
C ASN A 390 29.88 -13.34 -14.41
N ARG A 391 28.88 -13.92 -13.75
CA ARG A 391 28.91 -14.23 -12.31
C ARG A 391 29.88 -15.40 -12.00
N LYS A 392 29.81 -16.50 -12.76
CA LYS A 392 30.56 -17.77 -12.57
C LYS A 392 30.22 -18.57 -11.30
N ASP A 393 29.26 -18.12 -10.50
CA ASP A 393 28.84 -18.73 -9.23
C ASP A 393 27.37 -19.18 -9.23
N ALA A 394 26.67 -19.02 -10.35
CA ALA A 394 25.24 -19.32 -10.46
C ALA A 394 24.92 -20.22 -11.67
N VAL A 395 23.86 -21.01 -11.56
CA VAL A 395 23.33 -21.88 -12.62
C VAL A 395 21.94 -21.38 -13.02
N VAL A 396 21.66 -21.35 -14.33
CA VAL A 396 20.35 -20.98 -14.89
C VAL A 396 19.50 -22.21 -15.12
N PHE A 397 18.25 -22.16 -14.68
CA PHE A 397 17.21 -23.16 -14.97
C PHE A 397 16.21 -22.58 -15.95
N ALA A 398 16.10 -23.18 -17.10
CA ALA A 398 15.21 -22.76 -18.18
C ALA A 398 14.22 -23.87 -18.54
N SER A 399 13.04 -23.44 -18.97
CA SER A 399 11.98 -24.31 -19.54
C SER A 399 11.59 -23.77 -20.92
N PRO A 400 11.05 -24.62 -21.83
CA PRO A 400 10.46 -24.13 -23.06
C PRO A 400 9.26 -23.22 -22.75
N GLU A 401 8.84 -22.42 -23.72
CA GLU A 401 7.64 -21.62 -23.58
C GLU A 401 6.42 -22.52 -23.41
N ARG A 402 5.44 -22.03 -22.62
CA ARG A 402 4.19 -22.77 -22.43
C ARG A 402 3.48 -23.08 -23.74
N SER A 403 3.54 -22.17 -24.71
CA SER A 403 2.99 -22.35 -26.06
C SER A 403 3.60 -23.51 -26.84
N ASP A 404 4.82 -23.94 -26.51
CA ASP A 404 5.48 -25.08 -27.15
C ASP A 404 4.85 -26.43 -26.78
N VAL A 405 4.20 -26.51 -25.62
CA VAL A 405 3.67 -27.75 -25.05
C VAL A 405 2.18 -27.75 -24.76
N VAL A 406 1.53 -26.58 -24.65
CA VAL A 406 0.12 -26.45 -24.32
C VAL A 406 -0.68 -25.97 -25.52
N ASN A 407 -1.80 -26.62 -25.79
CA ASN A 407 -2.67 -26.38 -26.96
C ASN A 407 -1.99 -26.59 -28.31
N VAL A 408 -1.02 -27.48 -28.38
CA VAL A 408 -0.41 -27.96 -29.62
C VAL A 408 -1.21 -29.12 -30.21
N ALA A 409 -0.99 -29.42 -31.50
CA ALA A 409 -1.79 -30.39 -32.24
C ALA A 409 -1.71 -31.82 -31.66
N ASP A 410 -0.51 -32.26 -31.28
CA ASP A 410 -0.24 -33.57 -30.69
C ASP A 410 1.11 -33.61 -30.00
N ASP A 411 1.44 -34.74 -29.36
CA ASP A 411 2.70 -34.94 -28.60
C ASP A 411 3.94 -34.83 -29.48
N ASN A 412 3.88 -35.16 -30.77
CA ASN A 412 5.02 -35.02 -31.69
C ASN A 412 5.29 -33.54 -31.96
N ALA A 413 4.23 -32.76 -32.18
CA ALA A 413 4.35 -31.31 -32.35
C ALA A 413 4.94 -30.65 -31.09
N ALA A 414 4.48 -31.04 -29.91
CA ALA A 414 5.05 -30.56 -28.64
C ALA A 414 6.55 -30.88 -28.53
N LYS A 415 6.93 -32.14 -28.80
CA LYS A 415 8.33 -32.58 -28.81
C LYS A 415 9.18 -31.76 -29.79
N ASP A 416 8.69 -31.57 -31.02
CA ASP A 416 9.45 -30.87 -32.06
C ASP A 416 9.58 -29.37 -31.74
N ASN A 417 8.57 -28.74 -31.15
CA ASN A 417 8.63 -27.37 -30.63
C ASN A 417 9.69 -27.23 -29.55
N VAL A 418 9.69 -28.11 -28.53
CA VAL A 418 10.69 -28.12 -27.47
C VAL A 418 12.12 -28.28 -28.01
N ILE A 419 12.32 -29.20 -28.97
CA ILE A 419 13.62 -29.36 -29.62
C ILE A 419 14.03 -28.09 -30.40
N ALA A 420 13.09 -27.49 -31.12
CA ALA A 420 13.34 -26.24 -31.83
C ALA A 420 13.74 -25.11 -30.87
N PHE A 421 12.99 -24.95 -29.75
CA PHE A 421 13.30 -23.96 -28.71
C PHE A 421 14.72 -24.09 -28.20
N PHE A 422 15.14 -25.28 -27.74
CA PHE A 422 16.46 -25.47 -27.18
C PHE A 422 17.58 -25.40 -28.23
N ASN A 423 17.28 -25.68 -29.51
CA ASN A 423 18.26 -25.51 -30.61
C ASN A 423 18.50 -24.02 -30.95
N THR A 424 17.67 -23.09 -30.50
CA THR A 424 17.87 -21.65 -30.71
C THR A 424 18.66 -20.99 -29.58
N ILE A 425 18.85 -21.69 -28.44
CA ILE A 425 19.66 -21.23 -27.31
C ILE A 425 21.12 -21.57 -27.59
N ARG A 426 22.03 -20.62 -27.38
CA ARG A 426 23.48 -20.78 -27.56
C ARG A 426 24.14 -21.69 -26.52
#